data_d158a216d224572362bbd6a355cbb45c
#
_entry.id   d158a216d224572362bbd6a355cbb45c
#
_cell.length_a   1.000
_cell.length_b   1.000
_cell.length_c   1.000
_cell.angle_alpha   90.00
_cell.angle_beta   90.00
_cell.angle_gamma   90.00
#
_symmetry.space_group_name_H-M   'P 1'
#
loop_
_entity.id
_entity.type
_entity.pdbx_description
1 polymer ?
#
loop_
_entity_poly.entity_id
_entity_poly.type
_entity_poly.pdbx_seq_one_letter_code
_entity_poly.pdbx_strand_id
1 'polypeptide(L)'
;KKLKGKYILLDEASVTGTANIIMASVLAEGITTIYNAACEPYIQQLCLMINKMGGKISGIGSNMIKITGAKELKGTTHSILPDMIEIGSFIGLAAMTGSEITIKNASIKNLGIIPDTFRRLGIKIKFKDDDILIPSQKNYEIESFIDGSIMTISDSIWPGFSPDLLSIALVTSIHAKGTVLIHQK
;
A
#
# COMPACT_ATOMS: atom_id res chain seq x y z
N LYS A 1 25.69 -10.78 -22.49
CA LYS A 1 25.66 -9.29 -22.50
C LYS A 1 25.10 -8.84 -21.18
N LYS A 2 25.73 -7.83 -20.53
CA LYS A 2 25.17 -7.16 -19.36
C LYS A 2 24.06 -6.19 -19.79
N LEU A 3 23.05 -6.03 -18.93
CA LEU A 3 22.04 -4.99 -19.09
C LEU A 3 22.71 -3.61 -18.96
N LYS A 4 22.19 -2.63 -19.68
CA LYS A 4 22.65 -1.24 -19.63
C LYS A 4 21.52 -0.38 -19.03
N GLY A 5 21.89 0.52 -18.14
CA GLY A 5 20.98 1.50 -17.56
C GLY A 5 20.33 2.35 -18.64
N LYS A 6 19.04 2.68 -18.42
CA LYS A 6 18.23 3.51 -19.31
C LYS A 6 17.24 4.36 -18.55
N TYR A 7 16.74 5.40 -19.20
CA TYR A 7 15.53 6.09 -18.77
C TYR A 7 14.31 5.29 -19.24
N ILE A 8 13.41 4.98 -18.31
CA ILE A 8 12.20 4.18 -18.53
C ILE A 8 11.03 4.95 -17.99
N LEU A 9 10.09 5.32 -18.84
CA LEU A 9 8.79 5.85 -18.47
C LEU A 9 7.79 4.70 -18.46
N LEU A 10 7.13 4.49 -17.33
CA LEU A 10 6.02 3.52 -17.23
C LEU A 10 4.71 4.20 -17.63
N ASP A 11 3.89 3.52 -18.42
CA ASP A 11 2.57 4.01 -18.83
C ASP A 11 1.61 4.15 -17.64
N GLU A 12 1.80 3.28 -16.64
CA GLU A 12 1.08 3.31 -15.36
C GLU A 12 2.04 3.06 -14.20
N ALA A 13 1.64 3.47 -12.98
CA ALA A 13 2.41 3.22 -11.76
C ALA A 13 2.27 1.74 -11.32
N SER A 14 2.76 0.83 -12.17
CA SER A 14 2.69 -0.62 -11.91
C SER A 14 3.67 -1.03 -10.81
N VAL A 15 3.15 -1.67 -9.76
CA VAL A 15 3.94 -2.22 -8.66
C VAL A 15 4.90 -3.30 -9.15
N THR A 16 4.36 -4.33 -9.82
CA THR A 16 5.16 -5.46 -10.33
C THR A 16 6.13 -5.02 -11.40
N GLY A 17 5.72 -4.11 -12.30
CA GLY A 17 6.58 -3.51 -13.29
C GLY A 17 7.77 -2.77 -12.66
N THR A 18 7.50 -1.90 -11.69
CA THR A 18 8.53 -1.18 -10.94
C THR A 18 9.49 -2.13 -10.23
N ALA A 19 8.98 -3.13 -9.50
CA ALA A 19 9.80 -4.10 -8.79
C ALA A 19 10.72 -4.88 -9.73
N ASN A 20 10.19 -5.38 -10.86
CA ASN A 20 10.97 -6.13 -11.83
C ASN A 20 12.09 -5.28 -12.46
N ILE A 21 11.81 -4.03 -12.81
CA ILE A 21 12.82 -3.12 -13.35
C ILE A 21 13.90 -2.82 -12.30
N ILE A 22 13.52 -2.57 -11.04
CA ILE A 22 14.47 -2.37 -9.94
C ILE A 22 15.42 -3.57 -9.85
N MET A 23 14.90 -4.79 -9.75
CA MET A 23 15.69 -6.02 -9.61
C MET A 23 16.59 -6.26 -10.82
N ALA A 24 16.10 -6.02 -12.04
CA ALA A 24 16.89 -6.17 -13.26
C ALA A 24 18.00 -5.12 -13.39
N SER A 25 17.78 -3.92 -12.86
CA SER A 25 18.67 -2.76 -13.04
C SER A 25 19.78 -2.67 -12.01
N VAL A 26 19.64 -3.31 -10.86
CA VAL A 26 20.59 -3.14 -9.74
C VAL A 26 22.00 -3.62 -10.06
N LEU A 27 22.18 -4.55 -11.00
CA LEU A 27 23.47 -5.02 -11.50
C LEU A 27 23.75 -4.60 -12.97
N ALA A 28 22.92 -3.73 -13.54
CA ALA A 28 23.12 -3.22 -14.90
C ALA A 28 24.28 -2.21 -14.93
N GLU A 29 24.91 -2.02 -16.09
CA GLU A 29 25.94 -1.01 -16.28
C GLU A 29 25.34 0.38 -16.40
N GLY A 30 25.86 1.34 -15.63
CA GLY A 30 25.41 2.74 -15.68
C GLY A 30 24.24 3.03 -14.75
N ILE A 31 23.34 3.92 -15.19
CA ILE A 31 22.23 4.41 -14.39
C ILE A 31 20.91 4.08 -15.09
N THR A 32 19.98 3.52 -14.33
CA THR A 32 18.57 3.39 -14.74
C THR A 32 17.74 4.41 -13.97
N THR A 33 16.88 5.15 -14.67
CA THR A 33 15.88 6.03 -14.08
C THR A 33 14.51 5.49 -14.47
N ILE A 34 13.69 5.20 -13.47
CA ILE A 34 12.28 4.82 -13.66
C ILE A 34 11.45 6.06 -13.34
N TYR A 35 10.65 6.51 -14.28
CA TYR A 35 9.68 7.57 -14.11
C TYR A 35 8.26 6.98 -14.12
N ASN A 36 7.37 7.55 -13.36
CA ASN A 36 6.05 7.01 -13.02
C ASN A 36 6.14 5.65 -12.30
N ALA A 37 7.15 5.50 -11.44
CA ALA A 37 7.33 4.32 -10.62
C ALA A 37 6.24 4.22 -9.55
N ALA A 38 5.84 3.01 -9.20
CA ALA A 38 5.05 2.74 -8.02
C ALA A 38 5.83 3.09 -6.74
N CYS A 39 5.16 3.63 -5.73
CA CYS A 39 5.80 4.12 -4.50
C CYS A 39 5.19 3.55 -3.21
N GLU A 40 4.47 2.45 -3.31
CA GLU A 40 3.91 1.71 -2.19
C GLU A 40 4.99 1.24 -1.19
N PRO A 41 4.64 1.03 0.09
CA PRO A 41 5.57 0.63 1.13
C PRO A 41 6.42 -0.60 0.79
N TYR A 42 5.86 -1.59 0.08
CA TYR A 42 6.60 -2.79 -0.32
C TYR A 42 7.63 -2.52 -1.44
N ILE A 43 7.40 -1.54 -2.32
CA ILE A 43 8.42 -1.07 -3.28
C ILE A 43 9.54 -0.33 -2.53
N GLN A 44 9.17 0.54 -1.59
CA GLN A 44 10.15 1.22 -0.74
C GLN A 44 10.99 0.21 0.04
N GLN A 45 10.35 -0.81 0.63
CA GLN A 45 11.01 -1.89 1.35
C GLN A 45 11.98 -2.67 0.47
N LEU A 46 11.60 -3.03 -0.77
CA LEU A 46 12.47 -3.68 -1.74
C LEU A 46 13.73 -2.84 -2.01
N CYS A 47 13.56 -1.55 -2.26
CA CYS A 47 14.67 -0.62 -2.48
C CYS A 47 15.60 -0.53 -1.27
N LEU A 48 15.03 -0.42 -0.06
CA LEU A 48 15.80 -0.36 1.19
C LEU A 48 16.57 -1.67 1.46
N MET A 49 15.96 -2.82 1.18
CA MET A 49 16.62 -4.11 1.28
C MET A 49 17.79 -4.21 0.31
N ILE A 50 17.58 -3.85 -0.96
CA ILE A 50 18.64 -3.86 -1.96
C ILE A 50 19.78 -2.89 -1.59
N ASN A 51 19.46 -1.70 -1.05
CA ASN A 51 20.47 -0.77 -0.58
C ASN A 51 21.30 -1.34 0.58
N LYS A 52 20.68 -2.10 1.52
CA LYS A 52 21.43 -2.83 2.55
C LYS A 52 22.31 -3.93 1.98
N MET A 53 21.96 -4.50 0.84
CA MET A 53 22.77 -5.50 0.13
C MET A 53 23.95 -4.87 -0.64
N GLY A 54 24.09 -3.54 -0.64
CA GLY A 54 25.14 -2.81 -1.36
C GLY A 54 24.69 -2.17 -2.68
N GLY A 55 23.37 -2.20 -2.97
CA GLY A 55 22.77 -1.47 -4.07
C GLY A 55 22.83 0.05 -3.87
N LYS A 56 22.54 0.80 -4.93
CA LYS A 56 22.53 2.27 -4.91
C LYS A 56 21.25 2.78 -5.57
N ILE A 57 20.18 2.82 -4.77
CA ILE A 57 18.86 3.27 -5.19
C ILE A 57 18.50 4.55 -4.43
N SER A 58 18.06 5.57 -5.15
CA SER A 58 17.57 6.85 -4.61
C SER A 58 16.20 7.19 -5.18
N GLY A 59 15.51 8.19 -4.59
CA GLY A 59 14.13 8.52 -4.94
C GLY A 59 13.10 7.55 -4.35
N ILE A 60 13.48 6.79 -3.31
CA ILE A 60 12.60 5.82 -2.65
C ILE A 60 11.39 6.54 -2.06
N GLY A 61 10.20 6.04 -2.37
CA GLY A 61 8.93 6.66 -1.95
C GLY A 61 8.45 7.78 -2.86
N SER A 62 9.12 8.01 -3.99
CA SER A 62 8.66 8.93 -5.03
C SER A 62 8.37 8.19 -6.34
N ASN A 63 7.69 8.85 -7.26
CA ASN A 63 7.40 8.34 -8.59
C ASN A 63 8.61 8.35 -9.54
N MET A 64 9.78 8.79 -9.07
CA MET A 64 11.02 8.79 -9.84
C MET A 64 12.12 8.09 -9.06
N ILE A 65 12.47 6.88 -9.46
CA ILE A 65 13.49 6.05 -8.84
C ILE A 65 14.74 6.05 -9.73
N LYS A 66 15.90 6.30 -9.12
CA LYS A 66 17.20 6.26 -9.79
C LYS A 66 18.05 5.14 -9.20
N ILE A 67 18.55 4.27 -10.06
CA ILE A 67 19.32 3.09 -9.71
C ILE A 67 20.69 3.19 -10.38
N THR A 68 21.75 3.22 -9.58
CA THR A 68 23.12 3.12 -10.10
C THR A 68 23.56 1.65 -9.99
N GLY A 69 23.94 1.06 -11.10
CA GLY A 69 24.34 -0.35 -11.13
C GLY A 69 25.51 -0.65 -10.21
N ALA A 70 25.37 -1.68 -9.40
CA ALA A 70 26.39 -2.18 -8.50
C ALA A 70 27.23 -3.28 -9.20
N LYS A 71 28.46 -3.51 -8.73
CA LYS A 71 29.29 -4.62 -9.23
C LYS A 71 28.77 -5.96 -8.72
N GLU A 72 28.33 -6.00 -7.47
CA GLU A 72 27.82 -7.17 -6.76
C GLU A 72 26.86 -6.74 -5.67
N LEU A 73 26.03 -7.67 -5.22
CA LEU A 73 25.20 -7.54 -4.01
C LEU A 73 25.68 -8.56 -2.97
N LYS A 74 25.57 -8.18 -1.69
CA LYS A 74 25.91 -9.02 -0.54
C LYS A 74 24.65 -9.47 0.18
N GLY A 75 24.77 -10.50 1.01
CA GLY A 75 23.70 -10.91 1.90
C GLY A 75 23.37 -9.82 2.92
N THR A 76 22.11 -9.78 3.37
CA THR A 76 21.65 -8.86 4.41
C THR A 76 20.57 -9.50 5.29
N THR A 77 20.39 -8.96 6.49
CA THR A 77 19.21 -9.23 7.32
C THR A 77 18.21 -8.09 7.14
N HIS A 78 16.98 -8.44 6.81
CA HIS A 78 15.92 -7.49 6.59
C HIS A 78 14.58 -8.01 7.14
N SER A 79 13.87 -7.17 7.90
CA SER A 79 12.53 -7.50 8.39
C SER A 79 11.50 -7.08 7.34
N ILE A 80 10.63 -8.01 6.97
CA ILE A 80 9.54 -7.75 6.03
C ILE A 80 8.43 -6.97 6.74
N LEU A 81 7.84 -6.00 6.05
CA LEU A 81 6.65 -5.28 6.52
C LEU A 81 5.43 -6.21 6.54
N PRO A 82 4.49 -6.00 7.48
CA PRO A 82 3.18 -6.64 7.38
C PRO A 82 2.48 -6.21 6.09
N ASP A 83 1.65 -7.10 5.54
CA ASP A 83 0.89 -6.83 4.33
C ASP A 83 -0.29 -5.91 4.63
N MET A 84 -0.30 -4.71 4.05
CA MET A 84 -1.37 -3.74 4.25
C MET A 84 -2.72 -4.20 3.66
N ILE A 85 -2.70 -5.08 2.66
CA ILE A 85 -3.92 -5.64 2.06
C ILE A 85 -4.54 -6.67 2.99
N GLU A 86 -3.73 -7.54 3.62
CA GLU A 86 -4.22 -8.43 4.67
C GLU A 86 -4.79 -7.66 5.86
N ILE A 87 -4.13 -6.58 6.29
CA ILE A 87 -4.62 -5.74 7.38
C ILE A 87 -5.99 -5.16 7.04
N GLY A 88 -6.17 -4.58 5.85
CA GLY A 88 -7.45 -4.09 5.38
C GLY A 88 -8.52 -5.20 5.33
N SER A 89 -8.13 -6.39 4.89
CA SER A 89 -9.02 -7.56 4.84
C SER A 89 -9.46 -8.00 6.23
N PHE A 90 -8.56 -8.00 7.23
CA PHE A 90 -8.92 -8.33 8.62
C PHE A 90 -9.79 -7.25 9.28
N ILE A 91 -9.63 -5.97 8.92
CA ILE A 91 -10.55 -4.91 9.35
C ILE A 91 -11.95 -5.20 8.81
N GLY A 92 -12.08 -5.51 7.52
CA GLY A 92 -13.33 -5.90 6.89
C GLY A 92 -13.94 -7.16 7.52
N LEU A 93 -13.12 -8.19 7.78
CA LEU A 93 -13.57 -9.42 8.42
C LEU A 93 -14.16 -9.16 9.82
N ALA A 94 -13.49 -8.35 10.66
CA ALA A 94 -13.99 -7.97 11.97
C ALA A 94 -15.36 -7.31 11.88
N ALA A 95 -15.51 -6.38 10.93
CA ALA A 95 -16.78 -5.69 10.69
C ALA A 95 -17.88 -6.65 10.27
N MET A 96 -17.64 -7.51 9.28
CA MET A 96 -18.63 -8.42 8.74
C MET A 96 -19.09 -9.51 9.73
N THR A 97 -18.20 -9.91 10.63
CA THR A 97 -18.51 -10.93 11.65
C THR A 97 -18.96 -10.34 12.99
N GLY A 98 -18.91 -9.01 13.13
CA GLY A 98 -19.19 -8.33 14.40
C GLY A 98 -18.21 -8.70 15.51
N SER A 99 -17.04 -9.22 15.16
CA SER A 99 -16.04 -9.72 16.08
C SER A 99 -15.11 -8.62 16.59
N GLU A 100 -14.47 -8.86 17.72
CA GLU A 100 -13.33 -8.07 18.16
C GLU A 100 -12.04 -8.71 17.63
N ILE A 101 -11.20 -7.93 16.96
CA ILE A 101 -9.90 -8.37 16.44
C ILE A 101 -8.82 -7.37 16.85
N THR A 102 -7.68 -7.88 17.32
CA THR A 102 -6.46 -7.09 17.49
C THR A 102 -5.41 -7.55 16.49
N ILE A 103 -5.01 -6.65 15.58
CA ILE A 103 -3.92 -6.87 14.63
C ILE A 103 -2.64 -6.33 15.26
N LYS A 104 -1.69 -7.24 15.52
CA LYS A 104 -0.43 -6.91 16.17
C LYS A 104 0.62 -6.43 15.17
N ASN A 105 1.43 -5.43 15.60
CA ASN A 105 2.55 -4.91 14.80
C ASN A 105 2.14 -4.56 13.36
N ALA A 106 1.05 -3.81 13.22
CA ALA A 106 0.42 -3.53 11.93
C ALA A 106 1.22 -2.57 11.03
N SER A 107 2.31 -2.01 11.52
CA SER A 107 3.08 -0.98 10.81
C SER A 107 2.20 0.20 10.36
N ILE A 108 1.46 0.78 11.32
CA ILE A 108 0.38 1.79 11.10
C ILE A 108 0.82 2.91 10.17
N LYS A 109 2.08 3.37 10.31
CA LYS A 109 2.66 4.42 9.46
C LYS A 109 2.70 4.09 7.96
N ASN A 110 2.59 2.80 7.61
CA ASN A 110 2.64 2.30 6.24
C ASN A 110 1.26 1.89 5.69
N LEU A 111 0.16 2.26 6.36
CA LEU A 111 -1.20 1.90 5.93
C LEU A 111 -1.88 2.98 5.08
N GLY A 112 -1.27 4.18 4.96
CA GLY A 112 -1.86 5.28 4.20
C GLY A 112 -3.30 5.57 4.62
N ILE A 113 -4.19 5.70 3.66
CA ILE A 113 -5.61 6.05 3.88
C ILE A 113 -6.48 4.85 4.31
N ILE A 114 -5.94 3.62 4.33
CA ILE A 114 -6.74 2.39 4.56
C ILE A 114 -7.58 2.47 5.84
N PRO A 115 -7.02 2.76 7.03
CA PRO A 115 -7.83 2.82 8.25
C PRO A 115 -8.93 3.90 8.21
N ASP A 116 -8.64 5.05 7.60
CA ASP A 116 -9.61 6.14 7.54
C ASP A 116 -10.75 5.84 6.56
N THR A 117 -10.48 5.13 5.47
CA THR A 117 -11.53 4.66 4.55
C THR A 117 -12.50 3.73 5.28
N PHE A 118 -11.99 2.76 6.05
CA PHE A 118 -12.86 1.87 6.83
C PHE A 118 -13.58 2.58 7.99
N ARG A 119 -12.95 3.57 8.64
CA ARG A 119 -13.63 4.40 9.65
C ARG A 119 -14.84 5.13 9.07
N ARG A 120 -14.73 5.66 7.88
CA ARG A 120 -15.82 6.34 7.16
C ARG A 120 -16.96 5.40 6.75
N LEU A 121 -16.71 4.09 6.70
CA LEU A 121 -17.76 3.06 6.61
C LEU A 121 -18.42 2.75 7.96
N GLY A 122 -18.07 3.50 9.02
CA GLY A 122 -18.63 3.37 10.38
C GLY A 122 -17.88 2.39 11.28
N ILE A 123 -16.73 1.86 10.86
CA ILE A 123 -15.96 0.89 11.64
C ILE A 123 -15.10 1.62 12.66
N LYS A 124 -15.25 1.28 13.93
CA LYS A 124 -14.39 1.80 15.01
C LYS A 124 -13.02 1.14 14.94
N ILE A 125 -11.99 1.93 14.77
CA ILE A 125 -10.59 1.49 14.75
C ILE A 125 -9.84 2.27 15.81
N LYS A 126 -9.20 1.57 16.75
CA LYS A 126 -8.37 2.15 17.80
C LYS A 126 -6.92 1.75 17.56
N PHE A 127 -6.01 2.70 17.72
CA PHE A 127 -4.58 2.45 17.67
C PHE A 127 -4.02 2.41 19.09
N LYS A 128 -3.13 1.45 19.34
CA LYS A 128 -2.33 1.38 20.55
C LYS A 128 -0.92 0.96 20.15
N ASP A 129 0.03 1.85 20.30
CA ASP A 129 1.38 1.69 19.78
C ASP A 129 1.35 1.39 18.26
N ASP A 130 1.80 0.21 17.84
CA ASP A 130 1.73 -0.26 16.45
C ASP A 130 0.66 -1.34 16.23
N ASP A 131 -0.25 -1.50 17.20
CA ASP A 131 -1.38 -2.44 17.14
C ASP A 131 -2.67 -1.73 16.72
N ILE A 132 -3.53 -2.45 16.00
CA ILE A 132 -4.87 -2.02 15.61
C ILE A 132 -5.90 -2.87 16.35
N LEU A 133 -6.77 -2.24 17.13
CA LEU A 133 -7.92 -2.88 17.75
C LEU A 133 -9.20 -2.48 17.01
N ILE A 134 -9.90 -3.45 16.50
CA ILE A 134 -11.24 -3.33 15.94
C ILE A 134 -12.21 -3.94 16.96
N PRO A 135 -12.97 -3.13 17.72
CA PRO A 135 -13.91 -3.67 18.71
C PRO A 135 -15.13 -4.27 18.03
N SER A 136 -15.76 -5.24 18.67
CA SER A 136 -17.07 -5.74 18.24
C SER A 136 -18.08 -4.60 18.12
N GLN A 137 -18.81 -4.55 17.02
CA GLN A 137 -19.88 -3.57 16.76
C GLN A 137 -21.09 -4.29 16.16
N LYS A 138 -22.29 -3.80 16.49
CA LYS A 138 -23.54 -4.30 15.93
C LYS A 138 -24.06 -3.46 14.76
N ASN A 139 -23.72 -2.18 14.75
CA ASN A 139 -24.21 -1.23 13.77
C ASN A 139 -23.06 -0.42 13.19
N TYR A 140 -23.10 -0.23 11.89
CA TYR A 140 -22.17 0.59 11.12
C TYR A 140 -22.98 1.63 10.36
N GLU A 141 -22.52 2.88 10.33
CA GLU A 141 -23.16 3.97 9.62
C GLU A 141 -22.14 4.71 8.77
N ILE A 142 -22.41 4.76 7.48
CA ILE A 142 -21.53 5.39 6.50
C ILE A 142 -21.58 6.90 6.67
N GLU A 143 -20.43 7.54 6.76
CA GLU A 143 -20.31 8.99 6.82
C GLU A 143 -20.64 9.62 5.47
N SER A 144 -21.41 10.70 5.46
CA SER A 144 -21.55 11.59 4.31
C SER A 144 -20.41 12.61 4.27
N PHE A 145 -20.15 13.21 3.11
CA PHE A 145 -19.27 14.37 3.03
C PHE A 145 -19.90 15.57 3.78
N ILE A 146 -19.08 16.56 4.12
CA ILE A 146 -19.50 17.76 4.87
C ILE A 146 -20.63 18.51 4.15
N ASP A 147 -20.65 18.49 2.83
CA ASP A 147 -21.70 19.10 1.99
C ASP A 147 -22.96 18.23 1.83
N GLY A 148 -23.00 17.08 2.52
CA GLY A 148 -24.10 16.12 2.46
C GLY A 148 -24.05 15.18 1.24
N SER A 149 -23.06 15.28 0.39
CA SER A 149 -22.89 14.37 -0.75
C SER A 149 -22.53 12.97 -0.31
N ILE A 150 -22.79 11.99 -1.20
CA ILE A 150 -22.56 10.57 -0.96
C ILE A 150 -21.05 10.30 -0.87
N MET A 151 -20.64 9.54 0.14
CA MET A 151 -19.27 9.05 0.26
C MET A 151 -18.84 8.32 -1.01
N THR A 152 -17.65 8.63 -1.50
CA THR A 152 -17.06 7.94 -2.65
C THR A 152 -15.76 7.27 -2.23
N ILE A 153 -15.60 5.99 -2.60
CA ILE A 153 -14.35 5.24 -2.51
C ILE A 153 -13.90 4.93 -3.94
N SER A 154 -12.74 5.41 -4.30
CA SER A 154 -12.09 5.07 -5.57
C SER A 154 -10.64 4.69 -5.34
N ASP A 155 -10.12 3.79 -6.17
CA ASP A 155 -8.69 3.51 -6.17
C ASP A 155 -7.88 4.71 -6.64
N SER A 156 -6.69 4.80 -6.14
CA SER A 156 -5.70 5.77 -6.62
C SER A 156 -4.29 5.35 -6.24
N ILE A 157 -3.32 5.96 -6.94
CA ILE A 157 -1.89 5.76 -6.68
C ILE A 157 -1.58 6.06 -5.20
N TRP A 158 -0.70 5.25 -4.61
CA TRP A 158 -0.26 5.44 -3.22
C TRP A 158 0.15 6.90 -2.93
N PRO A 159 -0.27 7.52 -1.81
CA PRO A 159 -0.92 6.88 -0.64
C PRO A 159 -2.45 6.79 -0.70
N GLY A 160 -3.04 6.82 -1.88
CA GLY A 160 -4.46 6.60 -2.07
C GLY A 160 -4.91 5.16 -1.79
N PHE A 161 -6.20 4.90 -1.97
CA PHE A 161 -6.78 3.60 -1.64
C PHE A 161 -6.42 2.55 -2.69
N SER A 162 -5.88 1.42 -2.24
CA SER A 162 -5.44 0.34 -3.14
C SER A 162 -6.61 -0.30 -3.89
N PRO A 163 -6.50 -0.55 -5.21
CA PRO A 163 -7.51 -1.28 -5.97
C PRO A 163 -7.77 -2.68 -5.39
N ASP A 164 -6.75 -3.32 -4.78
CA ASP A 164 -6.87 -4.65 -4.17
C ASP A 164 -7.84 -4.68 -2.98
N LEU A 165 -8.12 -3.54 -2.36
CA LEU A 165 -9.06 -3.41 -1.25
C LEU A 165 -10.46 -2.94 -1.65
N LEU A 166 -10.70 -2.59 -2.93
CA LEU A 166 -12.04 -2.15 -3.37
C LEU A 166 -13.10 -3.20 -3.16
N SER A 167 -12.80 -4.47 -3.47
CA SER A 167 -13.73 -5.59 -3.24
C SER A 167 -14.01 -5.81 -1.75
N ILE A 168 -13.00 -5.66 -0.90
CA ILE A 168 -13.15 -5.74 0.56
C ILE A 168 -14.03 -4.60 1.08
N ALA A 169 -13.77 -3.36 0.62
CA ALA A 169 -14.59 -2.21 0.97
C ALA A 169 -16.06 -2.38 0.51
N LEU A 170 -16.28 -2.91 -0.71
CA LEU A 170 -17.59 -3.21 -1.23
C LEU A 170 -18.34 -4.20 -0.33
N VAL A 171 -17.73 -5.35 -0.06
CA VAL A 171 -18.36 -6.39 0.78
C VAL A 171 -18.60 -5.88 2.21
N THR A 172 -17.68 -5.12 2.77
CA THR A 172 -17.83 -4.53 4.09
C THR A 172 -18.98 -3.50 4.13
N SER A 173 -19.14 -2.71 3.09
CA SER A 173 -20.16 -1.64 3.02
C SER A 173 -21.60 -2.16 3.02
N ILE A 174 -21.87 -3.39 2.54
CA ILE A 174 -23.22 -3.96 2.57
C ILE A 174 -23.76 -4.22 3.97
N HIS A 175 -22.90 -4.23 5.00
CA HIS A 175 -23.27 -4.35 6.41
C HIS A 175 -23.50 -3.00 7.09
N ALA A 176 -23.25 -1.89 6.39
CA ALA A 176 -23.38 -0.56 6.92
C ALA A 176 -24.68 0.12 6.44
N LYS A 177 -25.29 0.93 7.32
CA LYS A 177 -26.42 1.78 6.97
C LYS A 177 -25.91 3.03 6.25
N GLY A 178 -26.48 3.36 5.10
CA GLY A 178 -26.14 4.55 4.33
C GLY A 178 -25.91 4.22 2.86
N THR A 179 -25.29 5.15 2.14
CA THR A 179 -24.98 5.01 0.72
C THR A 179 -23.51 5.34 0.47
N VAL A 180 -22.85 4.53 -0.30
CA VAL A 180 -21.47 4.76 -0.76
C VAL A 180 -21.35 4.44 -2.24
N LEU A 181 -20.64 5.26 -2.97
CA LEU A 181 -20.24 5.00 -4.35
C LEU A 181 -18.84 4.39 -4.34
N ILE A 182 -18.70 3.18 -4.87
CA ILE A 182 -17.42 2.51 -5.04
C ILE A 182 -17.18 2.34 -6.54
N HIS A 183 -16.07 2.86 -7.02
CA HIS A 183 -15.72 2.69 -8.43
C HIS A 183 -14.21 2.55 -8.62
N GLN A 184 -13.82 1.79 -9.60
CA GLN A 184 -12.43 1.62 -10.05
C GLN A 184 -12.16 2.57 -11.21
N LYS A 185 -11.01 3.22 -11.21
CA LYS A 185 -10.55 4.08 -12.31
C LYS A 185 -9.91 3.28 -13.42
#